data_afeeccbceeca1eaf2cf8ea9da4841a56
#
_entry.id   afeeccbceeca1eaf2cf8ea9da4841a56
#
_cell.length_a   1.000
_cell.length_b   1.000
_cell.length_c   1.000
_cell.angle_alpha   90.00
_cell.angle_beta   90.00
_cell.angle_gamma   90.00
#
_symmetry.space_group_name_H-M   'P 1'
#
loop_
_entity.id
_entity.type
_entity.pdbx_description
1 polymer ?
#
loop_
_entity_poly.entity_id
_entity_poly.type
_entity_poly.pdbx_seq_one_letter_code
_entity_poly.pdbx_strand_id
1 'polypeptide(L)'
;MIYSENLKKGVKNLLYNCANISKNETLIIILEDPALGWYKKDIADAVKKEAEEVGIKTTILEVGGPQNDSKNKLTETINDFDCTVFFARIGDQDRFDTSSFKTKRVMSYARSAENLASKFGCTHHQSLLEFKKAINTIFAKGGNIQITCPLGTHFSGEINKSNIEENLDVGVLRFPMLVPTPISANAFSGKVVLSKYLTPTGSKVYEPASIALSEDVLAIVEKGKISHFEGDKETVKKIQNHYENISKMFEIEKYNIDSWHAGIHPGTYYEDNINDNPDRWSNTIFGSPKFLHFHTCGDYAPGEICWMVENHSIYIDEKPLWKDGVLMFNNFEETRECVSKWVDLQEIFIK
;
A
#
# COMPACT_ATOMS: atom_id res chain seq x y z
N MET A 1 15.48 -17.35 20.71
CA MET A 1 14.15 -17.65 21.30
C MET A 1 13.11 -16.61 20.90
N ILE A 2 13.28 -15.33 21.22
CA ILE A 2 12.30 -14.25 20.92
C ILE A 2 11.99 -14.12 19.42
N TYR A 3 13.00 -14.16 18.55
CA TYR A 3 12.80 -14.11 17.09
C TYR A 3 11.93 -15.25 16.59
N SER A 4 12.16 -16.49 17.09
CA SER A 4 11.34 -17.65 16.72
C SER A 4 9.88 -17.52 17.16
N GLU A 5 9.60 -16.97 18.33
CA GLU A 5 8.23 -16.75 18.82
C GLU A 5 7.51 -15.65 18.05
N ASN A 6 8.19 -14.53 17.78
CA ASN A 6 7.64 -13.46 16.96
C ASN A 6 7.37 -13.92 15.52
N LEU A 7 8.26 -14.71 14.93
CA LEU A 7 8.03 -15.26 13.60
C LEU A 7 6.77 -16.14 13.59
N LYS A 8 6.59 -17.01 14.58
CA LYS A 8 5.37 -17.80 14.74
C LYS A 8 4.12 -16.91 14.92
N LYS A 9 4.23 -15.82 15.69
CA LYS A 9 3.14 -14.84 15.86
C LYS A 9 2.79 -14.21 14.51
N GLY A 10 3.77 -13.76 13.74
CA GLY A 10 3.55 -13.15 12.42
C GLY A 10 2.93 -14.12 11.40
N VAL A 11 3.42 -15.37 11.35
CA VAL A 11 2.85 -16.42 10.49
C VAL A 11 1.41 -16.74 10.88
N LYS A 12 1.12 -16.90 12.16
CA LYS A 12 -0.25 -17.13 12.65
C LYS A 12 -1.17 -15.96 12.33
N ASN A 13 -0.66 -14.75 12.43
CA ASN A 13 -1.40 -13.55 12.06
C ASN A 13 -1.77 -13.53 10.57
N LEU A 14 -0.83 -13.90 9.70
CA LEU A 14 -1.08 -14.04 8.26
C LEU A 14 -2.10 -15.16 7.97
N LEU A 15 -1.87 -16.37 8.49
CA LEU A 15 -2.65 -17.55 8.12
C LEU A 15 -4.05 -17.56 8.77
N TYR A 16 -4.14 -17.22 10.06
CA TYR A 16 -5.41 -17.34 10.80
C TYR A 16 -6.19 -16.04 10.90
N ASN A 17 -5.51 -14.93 11.22
CA ASN A 17 -6.23 -13.67 11.44
C ASN A 17 -6.51 -12.93 10.11
N CYS A 18 -5.67 -13.12 9.08
CA CYS A 18 -5.88 -12.52 7.76
C CYS A 18 -6.55 -13.50 6.80
N ALA A 19 -5.91 -14.64 6.49
CA ALA A 19 -6.42 -15.60 5.52
C ALA A 19 -7.60 -16.43 6.04
N ASN A 20 -7.77 -16.51 7.36
CA ASN A 20 -8.78 -17.35 8.01
C ASN A 20 -8.78 -18.80 7.47
N ILE A 21 -7.56 -19.39 7.35
CA ILE A 21 -7.37 -20.76 6.87
C ILE A 21 -7.64 -21.77 7.99
N SER A 22 -8.25 -22.89 7.64
CA SER A 22 -8.53 -24.00 8.56
C SER A 22 -7.63 -25.22 8.28
N LYS A 23 -7.54 -26.15 9.24
CA LYS A 23 -6.67 -27.35 9.15
C LYS A 23 -7.02 -28.28 7.98
N ASN A 24 -8.24 -28.25 7.49
CA ASN A 24 -8.69 -29.13 6.41
C ASN A 24 -8.55 -28.49 5.03
N GLU A 25 -8.07 -27.25 4.97
CA GLU A 25 -7.85 -26.52 3.73
C GLU A 25 -6.43 -26.72 3.22
N THR A 26 -6.27 -26.52 1.93
CA THR A 26 -5.00 -26.57 1.22
C THR A 26 -4.45 -25.16 0.98
N LEU A 27 -3.13 -25.01 1.11
CA LEU A 27 -2.43 -23.74 0.94
C LEU A 27 -1.44 -23.82 -0.23
N ILE A 28 -1.51 -22.86 -1.14
CA ILE A 28 -0.43 -22.59 -2.07
C ILE A 28 0.23 -21.25 -1.74
N ILE A 29 1.55 -21.25 -1.67
CA ILE A 29 2.38 -20.05 -1.51
C ILE A 29 3.01 -19.75 -2.85
N ILE A 30 2.70 -18.59 -3.42
CA ILE A 30 3.33 -18.09 -4.63
C ILE A 30 4.52 -17.24 -4.22
N LEU A 31 5.73 -17.66 -4.60
CA LEU A 31 6.98 -16.97 -4.28
C LEU A 31 7.59 -16.41 -5.57
N GLU A 32 7.74 -15.10 -5.66
CA GLU A 32 8.51 -14.47 -6.73
C GLU A 32 9.98 -14.86 -6.58
N ASP A 33 10.64 -15.19 -7.70
CA ASP A 33 12.04 -15.58 -7.75
C ASP A 33 12.90 -14.64 -6.87
N PRO A 34 13.51 -15.15 -5.81
CA PRO A 34 14.33 -14.33 -4.90
C PRO A 34 15.49 -13.60 -5.57
N ALA A 35 15.95 -14.07 -6.74
CA ALA A 35 16.99 -13.40 -7.52
C ALA A 35 16.54 -12.03 -8.06
N LEU A 36 15.23 -11.78 -8.16
CA LEU A 36 14.66 -10.48 -8.52
C LEU A 36 14.72 -9.45 -7.38
N GLY A 37 15.11 -9.86 -6.16
CA GLY A 37 15.37 -8.97 -5.02
C GLY A 37 14.12 -8.39 -4.34
N TRP A 38 12.91 -8.89 -4.65
CA TRP A 38 11.68 -8.40 -4.04
C TRP A 38 11.29 -9.12 -2.76
N TYR A 39 11.42 -10.44 -2.72
CA TYR A 39 11.10 -11.29 -1.58
C TYR A 39 12.26 -12.21 -1.26
N LYS A 40 12.49 -12.46 0.05
CA LYS A 40 13.44 -13.47 0.48
C LYS A 40 12.73 -14.82 0.60
N LYS A 41 13.41 -15.91 0.25
CA LYS A 41 12.85 -17.27 0.31
C LYS A 41 12.46 -17.69 1.72
N ASP A 42 13.16 -17.18 2.72
CA ASP A 42 12.97 -17.52 4.14
C ASP A 42 11.53 -17.28 4.64
N ILE A 43 10.80 -16.30 4.07
CA ILE A 43 9.41 -16.02 4.47
C ILE A 43 8.47 -17.15 4.02
N ALA A 44 8.62 -17.64 2.79
CA ALA A 44 7.82 -18.74 2.28
C ALA A 44 8.08 -20.04 3.03
N ASP A 45 9.36 -20.34 3.30
CA ASP A 45 9.77 -21.52 4.06
C ASP A 45 9.23 -21.46 5.50
N ALA A 46 9.26 -20.30 6.15
CA ALA A 46 8.70 -20.11 7.49
C ALA A 46 7.18 -20.33 7.53
N VAL A 47 6.44 -19.77 6.57
CA VAL A 47 4.99 -19.93 6.48
C VAL A 47 4.61 -21.37 6.19
N LYS A 48 5.31 -22.04 5.25
CA LYS A 48 5.09 -23.47 4.97
C LYS A 48 5.30 -24.32 6.22
N LYS A 49 6.41 -24.12 6.92
CA LYS A 49 6.74 -24.89 8.12
C LYS A 49 5.64 -24.78 9.19
N GLU A 50 5.23 -23.58 9.54
CA GLU A 50 4.19 -23.37 10.56
C GLU A 50 2.81 -23.92 10.10
N ALA A 51 2.49 -23.83 8.81
CA ALA A 51 1.26 -24.39 8.25
C ALA A 51 1.25 -25.93 8.36
N GLU A 52 2.35 -26.58 7.98
CA GLU A 52 2.51 -28.03 8.04
C GLU A 52 2.55 -28.58 9.48
N GLU A 53 3.13 -27.84 10.44
CA GLU A 53 3.12 -28.20 11.88
C GLU A 53 1.68 -28.32 12.45
N VAL A 54 0.71 -27.62 11.87
CA VAL A 54 -0.70 -27.73 12.30
C VAL A 54 -1.56 -28.60 11.35
N GLY A 55 -0.94 -29.24 10.35
CA GLY A 55 -1.57 -30.20 9.45
C GLY A 55 -2.19 -29.60 8.18
N ILE A 56 -1.87 -28.33 7.82
CA ILE A 56 -2.29 -27.72 6.56
C ILE A 56 -1.35 -28.20 5.45
N LYS A 57 -1.92 -28.86 4.42
CA LYS A 57 -1.14 -29.29 3.24
C LYS A 57 -0.70 -28.06 2.44
N THR A 58 0.61 -27.83 2.35
CA THR A 58 1.18 -26.60 1.78
C THR A 58 2.11 -26.89 0.60
N THR A 59 1.92 -26.15 -0.49
CA THR A 59 2.77 -26.17 -1.67
C THR A 59 3.40 -24.79 -1.87
N ILE A 60 4.68 -24.74 -2.27
CA ILE A 60 5.32 -23.49 -2.75
C ILE A 60 5.47 -23.60 -4.26
N LEU A 61 5.04 -22.56 -4.98
CA LEU A 61 5.26 -22.39 -6.41
C LEU A 61 6.10 -21.15 -6.63
N GLU A 62 7.31 -21.31 -7.18
CA GLU A 62 8.15 -20.18 -7.60
C GLU A 62 7.67 -19.66 -8.96
N VAL A 63 7.59 -18.33 -9.09
CA VAL A 63 7.17 -17.62 -10.30
C VAL A 63 8.19 -16.54 -10.65
N GLY A 64 8.21 -16.11 -11.90
CA GLY A 64 9.00 -14.95 -12.34
C GLY A 64 8.41 -13.63 -11.89
N GLY A 65 8.93 -12.53 -12.47
CA GLY A 65 8.35 -11.20 -12.27
C GLY A 65 7.00 -11.06 -12.97
N PRO A 66 6.20 -10.05 -12.62
CA PRO A 66 4.85 -9.85 -13.15
C PRO A 66 4.72 -9.82 -14.67
N GLN A 67 5.80 -9.43 -15.39
CA GLN A 67 5.85 -9.39 -16.84
C GLN A 67 6.10 -10.74 -17.51
N ASN A 68 6.60 -11.74 -16.78
CA ASN A 68 7.11 -12.98 -17.34
C ASN A 68 6.17 -14.18 -17.16
N ASP A 69 5.14 -14.05 -16.32
CA ASP A 69 4.25 -15.15 -16.02
C ASP A 69 2.89 -15.04 -16.72
N SER A 70 2.42 -16.18 -17.21
CA SER A 70 1.09 -16.29 -17.79
C SER A 70 0.03 -16.27 -16.69
N LYS A 71 -0.73 -15.19 -16.63
CA LYS A 71 -1.87 -14.98 -15.73
C LYS A 71 -2.84 -16.17 -15.73
N ASN A 72 -3.19 -16.66 -16.90
CA ASN A 72 -4.18 -17.74 -17.06
C ASN A 72 -3.69 -19.05 -16.44
N LYS A 73 -2.44 -19.43 -16.69
CA LYS A 73 -1.86 -20.65 -16.13
C LYS A 73 -1.74 -20.59 -14.61
N LEU A 74 -1.35 -19.43 -14.06
CA LEU A 74 -1.29 -19.25 -12.62
C LEU A 74 -2.68 -19.32 -12.01
N THR A 75 -3.68 -18.69 -12.63
CA THR A 75 -5.07 -18.70 -12.15
C THR A 75 -5.64 -20.12 -12.12
N GLU A 76 -5.38 -20.94 -13.12
CA GLU A 76 -5.78 -22.36 -13.12
C GLU A 76 -5.16 -23.10 -11.93
N THR A 77 -3.85 -22.95 -11.73
CA THR A 77 -3.13 -23.64 -10.65
C THR A 77 -3.63 -23.24 -9.25
N ILE A 78 -3.83 -21.94 -8.99
CA ILE A 78 -4.27 -21.47 -7.67
C ILE A 78 -5.72 -21.82 -7.36
N ASN A 79 -6.56 -22.04 -8.36
CA ASN A 79 -7.95 -22.47 -8.15
C ASN A 79 -8.10 -23.91 -7.65
N ASP A 80 -7.03 -24.71 -7.69
CA ASP A 80 -6.98 -26.06 -7.11
C ASP A 80 -6.73 -26.06 -5.59
N PHE A 81 -6.51 -24.87 -4.99
CA PHE A 81 -6.23 -24.70 -3.57
C PHE A 81 -7.30 -23.82 -2.90
N ASP A 82 -7.55 -24.07 -1.61
CA ASP A 82 -8.52 -23.30 -0.83
C ASP A 82 -8.02 -21.90 -0.48
N CYS A 83 -6.69 -21.75 -0.33
CA CYS A 83 -6.05 -20.51 0.04
C CYS A 83 -4.75 -20.29 -0.74
N THR A 84 -4.52 -19.06 -1.18
CA THR A 84 -3.28 -18.61 -1.83
C THR A 84 -2.67 -17.46 -1.05
N VAL A 85 -1.38 -17.57 -0.72
CA VAL A 85 -0.59 -16.47 -0.17
C VAL A 85 0.46 -16.05 -1.20
N PHE A 86 0.43 -14.78 -1.58
CA PHE A 86 1.38 -14.20 -2.52
C PHE A 86 2.52 -13.49 -1.78
N PHE A 87 3.72 -14.01 -1.90
CA PHE A 87 4.99 -13.33 -1.76
C PHE A 87 5.54 -13.05 -3.15
N ALA A 88 4.73 -12.42 -3.96
CA ALA A 88 4.98 -12.15 -5.37
C ALA A 88 4.14 -10.96 -5.84
N ARG A 89 4.75 -10.04 -6.58
CA ARG A 89 4.09 -8.82 -7.09
C ARG A 89 2.90 -9.11 -7.99
N ILE A 90 2.87 -10.27 -8.64
CA ILE A 90 1.76 -10.69 -9.50
C ILE A 90 0.44 -10.76 -8.73
N GLY A 91 0.47 -11.01 -7.40
CA GLY A 91 -0.72 -11.03 -6.55
C GLY A 91 -1.41 -9.67 -6.40
N ASP A 92 -0.72 -8.57 -6.71
CA ASP A 92 -1.26 -7.20 -6.62
C ASP A 92 -1.80 -6.68 -7.96
N GLN A 93 -1.52 -7.35 -9.07
CA GLN A 93 -1.92 -6.87 -10.41
C GLN A 93 -3.43 -6.90 -10.64
N ASP A 94 -4.11 -7.93 -10.13
CA ASP A 94 -5.55 -8.16 -10.35
C ASP A 94 -6.40 -7.93 -9.11
N ARG A 95 -5.87 -7.14 -8.19
CA ARG A 95 -6.54 -6.90 -6.90
C ARG A 95 -7.95 -6.33 -7.01
N PHE A 96 -8.29 -5.70 -8.13
CA PHE A 96 -9.63 -5.14 -8.38
C PHE A 96 -10.55 -6.09 -9.17
N ASP A 97 -10.04 -7.21 -9.68
CA ASP A 97 -10.86 -8.22 -10.35
C ASP A 97 -11.48 -9.15 -9.29
N THR A 98 -12.75 -8.93 -8.99
CA THR A 98 -13.51 -9.76 -8.05
C THR A 98 -14.22 -10.93 -8.71
N SER A 99 -14.29 -10.96 -10.05
CA SER A 99 -15.18 -11.87 -10.79
C SER A 99 -14.64 -13.29 -10.95
N SER A 100 -13.33 -13.51 -10.87
CA SER A 100 -12.67 -14.76 -11.25
C SER A 100 -12.26 -15.66 -10.07
N PHE A 101 -12.47 -15.23 -8.81
CA PHE A 101 -11.84 -15.89 -7.67
C PHE A 101 -12.81 -16.67 -6.79
N LYS A 102 -12.63 -18.00 -6.77
CA LYS A 102 -13.40 -18.92 -5.94
C LYS A 102 -12.72 -19.21 -4.59
N THR A 103 -11.48 -18.76 -4.39
CA THR A 103 -10.61 -19.15 -3.29
C THR A 103 -10.12 -17.96 -2.51
N LYS A 104 -9.69 -18.16 -1.27
CA LYS A 104 -9.08 -17.13 -0.44
C LYS A 104 -7.74 -16.70 -1.04
N ARG A 105 -7.49 -15.41 -1.14
CA ARG A 105 -6.24 -14.86 -1.68
C ARG A 105 -5.71 -13.79 -0.76
N VAL A 106 -4.42 -13.86 -0.43
CA VAL A 106 -3.75 -12.89 0.43
C VAL A 106 -2.50 -12.38 -0.28
N MET A 107 -2.46 -11.08 -0.54
CA MET A 107 -1.24 -10.38 -0.95
C MET A 107 -0.47 -9.94 0.28
N SER A 108 0.76 -10.43 0.44
CA SER A 108 1.64 -10.05 1.54
C SER A 108 2.62 -8.96 1.13
N TYR A 109 2.68 -7.91 1.93
CA TYR A 109 3.70 -6.86 1.83
C TYR A 109 4.90 -7.10 2.76
N ALA A 110 4.85 -8.14 3.61
CA ALA A 110 6.04 -8.63 4.31
C ALA A 110 6.97 -9.32 3.30
N ARG A 111 8.26 -8.97 3.32
CA ARG A 111 9.23 -9.36 2.29
C ARG A 111 10.27 -10.37 2.74
N SER A 112 10.39 -10.59 4.05
CA SER A 112 11.31 -11.52 4.67
C SER A 112 10.73 -12.12 5.95
N ALA A 113 11.29 -13.19 6.44
CA ALA A 113 10.93 -13.76 7.74
C ALA A 113 11.18 -12.76 8.88
N GLU A 114 12.23 -11.93 8.78
CA GLU A 114 12.52 -10.86 9.73
C GLU A 114 11.41 -9.80 9.74
N ASN A 115 10.98 -9.35 8.56
CA ASN A 115 9.89 -8.39 8.41
C ASN A 115 8.58 -8.96 8.98
N LEU A 116 8.30 -10.24 8.73
CA LEU A 116 7.13 -10.94 9.28
C LEU A 116 7.20 -11.08 10.81
N ALA A 117 8.40 -11.25 11.39
CA ALA A 117 8.63 -11.34 12.84
C ALA A 117 8.66 -9.99 13.56
N SER A 118 8.64 -8.88 12.82
CA SER A 118 8.66 -7.52 13.37
C SER A 118 7.27 -7.06 13.80
N LYS A 119 7.17 -5.84 14.35
CA LYS A 119 5.89 -5.18 14.61
C LYS A 119 5.01 -5.12 13.36
N PHE A 120 5.61 -5.04 12.17
CA PHE A 120 4.90 -5.03 10.89
C PHE A 120 4.05 -6.29 10.68
N GLY A 121 4.63 -7.48 10.84
CA GLY A 121 3.90 -8.75 10.66
C GLY A 121 3.13 -9.20 11.91
N CYS A 122 3.57 -8.80 13.09
CA CYS A 122 3.04 -9.29 14.37
C CYS A 122 1.81 -8.52 14.89
N THR A 123 1.55 -7.30 14.41
CA THR A 123 0.36 -6.53 14.80
C THR A 123 -0.88 -7.22 14.28
N HIS A 124 -1.83 -7.51 15.16
CA HIS A 124 -3.01 -8.33 14.86
C HIS A 124 -3.80 -7.78 13.66
N HIS A 125 -4.01 -8.59 12.64
CA HIS A 125 -4.62 -8.14 11.38
C HIS A 125 -6.00 -7.51 11.58
N GLN A 126 -6.84 -8.12 12.40
CA GLN A 126 -8.18 -7.60 12.68
C GLN A 126 -8.14 -6.22 13.36
N SER A 127 -7.15 -5.97 14.23
CA SER A 127 -7.00 -4.66 14.87
C SER A 127 -6.71 -3.55 13.85
N LEU A 128 -5.87 -3.84 12.84
CA LEU A 128 -5.58 -2.92 11.75
C LEU A 128 -6.77 -2.71 10.81
N LEU A 129 -7.58 -3.75 10.58
CA LEU A 129 -8.84 -3.62 9.84
C LEU A 129 -9.85 -2.73 10.56
N GLU A 130 -10.02 -2.89 11.88
CA GLU A 130 -10.88 -2.02 12.68
C GLU A 130 -10.35 -0.58 12.72
N PHE A 131 -9.03 -0.42 12.79
CA PHE A 131 -8.39 0.89 12.75
C PHE A 131 -8.58 1.58 11.38
N LYS A 132 -8.43 0.84 10.28
CA LYS A 132 -8.79 1.32 8.94
C LYS A 132 -10.26 1.79 8.90
N LYS A 133 -11.19 0.98 9.42
CA LYS A 133 -12.62 1.35 9.47
C LYS A 133 -12.85 2.62 10.29
N ALA A 134 -12.16 2.78 11.42
CA ALA A 134 -12.24 3.99 12.24
C ALA A 134 -11.83 5.23 11.45
N ILE A 135 -10.71 5.17 10.71
CA ILE A 135 -10.25 6.26 9.85
C ILE A 135 -11.24 6.53 8.72
N ASN A 136 -11.74 5.49 8.05
CA ASN A 136 -12.75 5.65 6.99
C ASN A 136 -14.02 6.31 7.55
N THR A 137 -14.44 5.98 8.77
CA THR A 137 -15.60 6.60 9.43
C THR A 137 -15.36 8.09 9.70
N ILE A 138 -14.14 8.49 10.06
CA ILE A 138 -13.78 9.91 10.24
C ILE A 138 -13.95 10.65 8.90
N PHE A 139 -13.36 10.14 7.82
CA PHE A 139 -13.49 10.76 6.49
C PHE A 139 -14.94 10.75 5.98
N ALA A 140 -15.73 9.70 6.27
CA ALA A 140 -17.13 9.60 5.86
C ALA A 140 -18.04 10.65 6.50
N LYS A 141 -17.61 11.31 7.58
CA LYS A 141 -18.33 12.45 8.16
C LYS A 141 -18.25 13.69 7.26
N GLY A 142 -17.27 13.72 6.35
CA GLY A 142 -16.99 14.86 5.50
C GLY A 142 -16.20 15.94 6.23
N GLY A 143 -15.98 17.07 5.57
CA GLY A 143 -15.29 18.24 6.12
C GLY A 143 -14.26 18.82 5.18
N ASN A 144 -13.66 19.94 5.59
CA ASN A 144 -12.58 20.59 4.88
C ASN A 144 -11.25 19.89 5.21
N ILE A 145 -10.58 19.39 4.19
CA ILE A 145 -9.29 18.74 4.33
C ILE A 145 -8.19 19.69 3.90
N GLN A 146 -7.16 19.79 4.74
CA GLN A 146 -5.93 20.48 4.42
C GLN A 146 -4.74 19.52 4.57
N ILE A 147 -3.91 19.43 3.54
CA ILE A 147 -2.70 18.62 3.50
C ILE A 147 -1.50 19.55 3.36
N THR A 148 -0.53 19.39 4.24
CA THR A 148 0.74 20.15 4.22
C THR A 148 1.94 19.23 4.41
N CYS A 149 3.13 19.69 4.05
CA CYS A 149 4.40 19.05 4.43
C CYS A 149 5.50 20.09 4.63
N PRO A 150 6.63 19.75 5.28
CA PRO A 150 7.74 20.68 5.50
C PRO A 150 8.36 21.26 4.22
N LEU A 151 8.29 20.55 3.10
CA LEU A 151 8.81 21.00 1.81
C LEU A 151 7.91 22.02 1.09
N GLY A 152 6.70 22.29 1.61
CA GLY A 152 5.81 23.32 1.09
C GLY A 152 4.59 22.82 0.32
N THR A 153 4.24 21.53 0.40
CA THR A 153 2.92 21.06 -0.04
C THR A 153 1.83 21.84 0.69
N HIS A 154 0.84 22.29 -0.06
CA HIS A 154 -0.39 22.88 0.45
C HIS A 154 -1.52 22.50 -0.51
N PHE A 155 -2.28 21.47 -0.16
CA PHE A 155 -3.30 20.85 -0.98
C PHE A 155 -4.57 20.72 -0.17
N SER A 156 -5.70 21.21 -0.65
CA SER A 156 -6.93 21.27 0.13
C SER A 156 -8.17 21.04 -0.72
N GLY A 157 -9.20 20.55 -0.07
CA GLY A 157 -10.51 20.31 -0.69
C GLY A 157 -11.54 19.94 0.35
N GLU A 158 -12.78 19.86 -0.06
CA GLU A 158 -13.89 19.42 0.77
C GLU A 158 -14.23 17.97 0.43
N ILE A 159 -14.35 17.13 1.46
CA ILE A 159 -14.87 15.78 1.33
C ILE A 159 -16.33 15.77 1.73
N ASN A 160 -17.17 15.21 0.89
CA ASN A 160 -18.55 14.86 1.21
C ASN A 160 -18.73 13.33 1.12
N LYS A 161 -19.87 12.83 1.60
CA LYS A 161 -20.14 11.38 1.66
C LYS A 161 -19.98 10.65 0.31
N SER A 162 -20.19 11.36 -0.80
CA SER A 162 -20.08 10.79 -2.15
C SER A 162 -18.61 10.62 -2.63
N ASN A 163 -17.64 11.23 -1.96
CA ASN A 163 -16.22 11.13 -2.33
C ASN A 163 -15.52 9.89 -1.76
N ILE A 164 -16.20 9.16 -0.89
CA ILE A 164 -15.68 7.93 -0.31
C ILE A 164 -16.38 6.79 -1.01
N GLU A 165 -15.68 6.15 -1.94
CA GLU A 165 -16.16 4.92 -2.54
C GLU A 165 -16.23 3.84 -1.46
N GLU A 166 -17.45 3.53 -1.03
CA GLU A 166 -17.69 2.56 0.07
C GLU A 166 -17.15 1.15 -0.23
N ASN A 167 -16.89 0.81 -1.49
CA ASN A 167 -16.51 -0.54 -1.92
C ASN A 167 -15.59 -0.55 -3.13
N LEU A 168 -14.33 -0.20 -2.97
CA LEU A 168 -13.32 -0.88 -3.75
C LEU A 168 -13.07 -2.23 -3.10
N ASP A 169 -14.00 -3.17 -3.28
CA ASP A 169 -13.77 -4.55 -2.92
C ASP A 169 -12.59 -5.07 -3.73
N VAL A 170 -11.47 -5.21 -3.04
CA VAL A 170 -10.32 -5.89 -3.59
C VAL A 170 -10.57 -7.38 -3.47
N GLY A 171 -10.53 -8.11 -4.56
CA GLY A 171 -10.62 -9.56 -4.59
C GLY A 171 -9.49 -10.30 -3.85
N VAL A 172 -8.55 -9.54 -3.27
CA VAL A 172 -7.38 -10.04 -2.57
C VAL A 172 -7.26 -9.38 -1.20
N LEU A 173 -7.18 -10.18 -0.14
CA LEU A 173 -6.88 -9.69 1.21
C LEU A 173 -5.45 -9.12 1.25
N ARG A 174 -5.24 -8.05 2.00
CA ARG A 174 -3.92 -7.40 2.14
C ARG A 174 -3.33 -7.66 3.51
N PHE A 175 -2.10 -8.15 3.55
CA PHE A 175 -1.40 -8.42 4.81
C PHE A 175 -0.02 -7.73 4.87
N PRO A 176 0.26 -6.94 5.91
CA PRO A 176 -0.70 -6.36 6.85
C PRO A 176 -1.65 -5.36 6.18
N MET A 177 -2.69 -4.90 6.87
CA MET A 177 -3.48 -3.77 6.41
C MET A 177 -2.69 -2.48 6.64
N LEU A 178 -2.48 -1.69 5.58
CA LEU A 178 -1.50 -0.61 5.56
C LEU A 178 -2.08 0.79 5.35
N VAL A 179 -3.26 0.88 4.72
CA VAL A 179 -3.84 2.16 4.30
C VAL A 179 -5.36 2.17 4.42
N PRO A 180 -5.99 3.34 4.65
CA PRO A 180 -7.43 3.49 4.56
C PRO A 180 -7.90 3.42 3.10
N THR A 181 -9.19 3.55 2.88
CA THR A 181 -9.75 3.73 1.54
C THR A 181 -9.20 5.02 0.93
N PRO A 182 -8.71 5.00 -0.32
CA PRO A 182 -8.27 6.21 -0.99
C PRO A 182 -9.37 7.26 -1.09
N ILE A 183 -8.97 8.53 -1.01
CA ILE A 183 -9.86 9.68 -1.14
C ILE A 183 -9.71 10.24 -2.54
N SER A 184 -10.83 10.39 -3.28
CA SER A 184 -10.80 11.03 -4.60
C SER A 184 -10.24 12.44 -4.54
N ALA A 185 -9.35 12.78 -5.47
CA ALA A 185 -8.74 14.10 -5.56
C ALA A 185 -9.60 15.14 -6.31
N ASN A 186 -10.76 14.77 -6.86
CA ASN A 186 -11.57 15.61 -7.76
C ASN A 186 -12.02 16.94 -7.14
N ALA A 187 -12.16 17.01 -5.80
CA ALA A 187 -12.53 18.23 -5.08
C ALA A 187 -11.33 19.03 -4.58
N PHE A 188 -10.09 18.58 -4.86
CA PHE A 188 -8.88 19.14 -4.26
C PHE A 188 -8.11 20.02 -5.23
N SER A 189 -7.55 21.10 -4.70
CA SER A 189 -6.68 22.02 -5.41
C SER A 189 -5.52 22.48 -4.53
N GLY A 190 -4.48 23.01 -5.15
CA GLY A 190 -3.31 23.55 -4.46
C GLY A 190 -2.00 23.11 -5.10
N LYS A 191 -0.97 22.94 -4.29
CA LYS A 191 0.36 22.54 -4.75
C LYS A 191 0.88 21.35 -3.96
N VAL A 192 1.53 20.43 -4.65
CA VAL A 192 2.18 19.25 -4.05
C VAL A 192 3.65 19.26 -4.43
N VAL A 193 4.54 19.14 -3.44
CA VAL A 193 5.98 19.03 -3.68
C VAL A 193 6.30 17.59 -4.03
N LEU A 194 6.92 17.40 -5.20
CA LEU A 194 7.47 16.14 -5.67
C LEU A 194 8.94 16.10 -5.33
N SER A 195 9.40 15.10 -4.62
CA SER A 195 10.79 14.96 -4.21
C SER A 195 11.28 13.52 -4.36
N LYS A 196 12.59 13.35 -4.49
CA LYS A 196 13.30 12.07 -4.58
C LYS A 196 12.94 11.27 -5.84
N TYR A 197 11.74 10.68 -5.90
CA TYR A 197 11.34 9.77 -6.97
C TYR A 197 9.86 9.92 -7.33
N LEU A 198 9.56 9.73 -8.62
CA LEU A 198 8.25 9.24 -9.05
C LEU A 198 8.35 7.73 -9.24
N THR A 199 7.38 6.98 -8.77
CA THR A 199 7.37 5.51 -8.78
C THR A 199 6.09 4.98 -9.42
N PRO A 200 6.05 3.72 -9.87
CA PRO A 200 4.81 3.15 -10.36
C PRO A 200 3.81 2.91 -9.23
N THR A 201 2.55 2.87 -9.57
CA THR A 201 1.50 2.49 -8.65
C THR A 201 1.37 0.96 -8.58
N GLY A 202 1.41 0.41 -7.37
CA GLY A 202 1.30 -1.04 -7.16
C GLY A 202 2.40 -1.80 -7.88
N SER A 203 2.03 -2.87 -8.56
CA SER A 203 2.97 -3.76 -9.29
C SER A 203 2.91 -3.55 -10.80
N LYS A 204 2.70 -2.32 -11.24
CA LYS A 204 2.74 -2.00 -12.67
C LYS A 204 4.15 -2.18 -13.25
N VAL A 205 4.21 -2.63 -14.49
CA VAL A 205 5.46 -2.95 -15.16
C VAL A 205 5.60 -2.10 -16.41
N TYR A 206 6.47 -1.12 -16.34
CA TYR A 206 6.90 -0.29 -17.46
C TYR A 206 8.33 0.22 -17.23
N GLU A 207 9.01 0.64 -18.28
CA GLU A 207 10.39 1.12 -18.24
C GLU A 207 10.50 2.57 -18.72
N PRO A 208 11.17 3.44 -17.96
CA PRO A 208 11.65 3.22 -16.59
C PRO A 208 10.48 3.17 -15.59
N ALA A 209 10.50 2.22 -14.66
CA ALA A 209 9.46 2.10 -13.64
C ALA A 209 9.46 3.32 -12.70
N SER A 210 10.65 3.73 -12.27
CA SER A 210 10.84 4.90 -11.40
C SER A 210 11.78 5.91 -12.05
N ILE A 211 11.54 7.20 -11.79
CA ILE A 211 12.46 8.26 -12.16
C ILE A 211 12.93 9.05 -10.94
N ALA A 212 14.26 9.22 -10.80
CA ALA A 212 14.85 10.08 -9.78
C ALA A 212 14.67 11.55 -10.16
N LEU A 213 14.34 12.38 -9.19
CA LEU A 213 14.26 13.83 -9.32
C LEU A 213 15.54 14.44 -8.75
N SER A 214 16.24 15.25 -9.57
CA SER A 214 17.45 15.94 -9.14
C SER A 214 17.18 17.12 -8.22
N GLU A 215 16.00 17.73 -8.37
CA GLU A 215 15.52 18.86 -7.58
C GLU A 215 14.04 18.67 -7.27
N ASP A 216 13.57 19.30 -6.19
CA ASP A 216 12.17 19.32 -5.84
C ASP A 216 11.36 20.12 -6.89
N VAL A 217 10.17 19.61 -7.24
CA VAL A 217 9.27 20.20 -8.22
C VAL A 217 7.89 20.37 -7.61
N LEU A 218 7.26 21.52 -7.86
CA LEU A 218 5.86 21.75 -7.49
C LEU A 218 4.93 21.25 -8.60
N ALA A 219 4.01 20.38 -8.26
CA ALA A 219 2.84 20.10 -9.08
C ALA A 219 1.71 21.03 -8.67
N ILE A 220 1.24 21.87 -9.57
CA ILE A 220 0.09 22.75 -9.37
C ILE A 220 -1.16 22.02 -9.81
N VAL A 221 -2.13 21.93 -8.90
CA VAL A 221 -3.33 21.10 -9.07
C VAL A 221 -4.59 21.95 -8.96
N GLU A 222 -5.50 21.76 -9.89
CA GLU A 222 -6.83 22.38 -9.92
C GLU A 222 -7.90 21.29 -10.06
N LYS A 223 -8.72 21.10 -9.01
CA LYS A 223 -9.80 20.12 -8.98
C LYS A 223 -9.39 18.72 -9.48
N GLY A 224 -8.34 18.18 -8.85
CA GLY A 224 -7.83 16.86 -9.15
C GLY A 224 -7.05 16.72 -10.46
N LYS A 225 -6.77 17.83 -11.17
CA LYS A 225 -5.97 17.82 -12.40
C LYS A 225 -4.69 18.61 -12.24
N ILE A 226 -3.59 18.06 -12.70
CA ILE A 226 -2.31 18.76 -12.75
C ILE A 226 -2.39 19.82 -13.83
N SER A 227 -2.34 21.09 -13.44
CA SER A 227 -2.33 22.23 -14.37
C SER A 227 -0.95 22.37 -15.02
N HIS A 228 0.10 22.38 -14.20
CA HIS A 228 1.50 22.46 -14.65
C HIS A 228 2.46 22.07 -13.53
N PHE A 229 3.74 21.97 -13.88
CA PHE A 229 4.85 21.76 -12.95
C PHE A 229 5.74 22.98 -12.89
N GLU A 230 6.20 23.37 -11.69
CA GLU A 230 7.12 24.49 -11.44
C GLU A 230 8.40 23.98 -10.76
N GLY A 231 9.56 24.40 -11.25
CA GLY A 231 10.86 24.00 -10.69
C GLY A 231 11.97 24.09 -11.72
N ASP A 232 13.05 23.35 -11.49
CA ASP A 232 14.13 23.23 -12.45
C ASP A 232 13.66 22.72 -13.81
N LYS A 233 14.08 23.39 -14.90
CA LYS A 233 13.58 23.10 -16.25
C LYS A 233 13.87 21.67 -16.72
N GLU A 234 15.03 21.14 -16.36
CA GLU A 234 15.42 19.77 -16.79
C GLU A 234 14.60 18.73 -16.01
N THR A 235 14.45 18.92 -14.70
CA THR A 235 13.65 18.04 -13.86
C THR A 235 12.17 18.06 -14.25
N VAL A 236 11.60 19.25 -14.50
CA VAL A 236 10.23 19.40 -15.01
C VAL A 236 10.04 18.69 -16.34
N LYS A 237 10.98 18.88 -17.30
CA LYS A 237 10.92 18.20 -18.59
C LYS A 237 11.00 16.68 -18.46
N LYS A 238 11.83 16.18 -17.54
CA LYS A 238 11.91 14.74 -17.24
C LYS A 238 10.60 14.18 -16.74
N ILE A 239 9.93 14.88 -15.80
CA ILE A 239 8.61 14.51 -15.30
C ILE A 239 7.58 14.51 -16.44
N GLN A 240 7.51 15.58 -17.22
CA GLN A 240 6.56 15.70 -18.35
C GLN A 240 6.73 14.58 -19.38
N ASN A 241 7.96 14.24 -19.71
CA ASN A 241 8.27 13.13 -20.63
C ASN A 241 7.83 11.78 -20.04
N HIS A 242 8.05 11.57 -18.73
CA HIS A 242 7.63 10.35 -18.07
C HIS A 242 6.09 10.19 -18.11
N TYR A 243 5.35 11.25 -17.77
CA TYR A 243 3.89 11.29 -17.87
C TYR A 243 3.40 11.03 -19.30
N GLU A 244 4.03 11.66 -20.29
CA GLU A 244 3.70 11.48 -21.71
C GLU A 244 3.90 10.04 -22.18
N ASN A 245 5.00 9.41 -21.78
CA ASN A 245 5.30 8.03 -22.14
C ASN A 245 4.30 7.05 -21.52
N ILE A 246 4.02 7.21 -20.23
CA ILE A 246 3.10 6.32 -19.51
C ILE A 246 1.67 6.49 -20.03
N SER A 247 1.22 7.73 -20.23
CA SER A 247 -0.14 7.98 -20.72
C SER A 247 -0.36 7.41 -22.13
N LYS A 248 0.65 7.48 -23.00
CA LYS A 248 0.60 6.85 -24.34
C LYS A 248 0.60 5.32 -24.26
N MET A 249 1.40 4.75 -23.36
CA MET A 249 1.54 3.30 -23.20
C MET A 249 0.22 2.66 -22.76
N PHE A 250 -0.51 3.32 -21.88
CA PHE A 250 -1.76 2.80 -21.30
C PHE A 250 -3.03 3.46 -21.87
N GLU A 251 -2.90 4.40 -22.81
CA GLU A 251 -4.02 5.16 -23.42
C GLU A 251 -4.90 5.86 -22.38
N ILE A 252 -4.27 6.53 -21.40
CA ILE A 252 -4.93 7.15 -20.24
C ILE A 252 -4.73 8.67 -20.19
N GLU A 253 -5.59 9.37 -19.41
CA GLU A 253 -5.46 10.82 -19.21
C GLU A 253 -4.23 11.14 -18.35
N LYS A 254 -3.28 11.83 -18.94
CA LYS A 254 -1.95 12.09 -18.43
C LYS A 254 -1.91 12.84 -17.10
N TYR A 255 -2.75 13.86 -16.94
CA TYR A 255 -2.66 14.81 -15.82
C TYR A 255 -3.77 14.67 -14.79
N ASN A 256 -4.46 13.56 -14.77
CA ASN A 256 -5.44 13.26 -13.76
C ASN A 256 -4.77 12.78 -12.45
N ILE A 257 -5.29 13.24 -11.32
CA ILE A 257 -5.02 12.69 -10.00
C ILE A 257 -6.27 11.95 -9.57
N ASP A 258 -6.19 10.63 -9.53
CA ASP A 258 -7.31 9.79 -9.13
C ASP A 258 -7.62 9.98 -7.64
N SER A 259 -6.65 9.69 -6.79
CA SER A 259 -6.86 9.63 -5.35
C SER A 259 -5.58 9.83 -4.54
N TRP A 260 -5.77 9.91 -3.22
CA TRP A 260 -4.68 9.93 -2.26
C TRP A 260 -5.06 9.17 -0.97
N HIS A 261 -4.07 8.68 -0.26
CA HIS A 261 -4.21 8.12 1.09
C HIS A 261 -2.89 8.18 1.86
N ALA A 262 -2.96 8.13 3.19
CA ALA A 262 -1.78 8.07 4.05
C ALA A 262 -1.64 6.71 4.72
N GLY A 263 -0.42 6.31 5.05
CA GLY A 263 -0.15 5.08 5.78
C GLY A 263 -0.71 5.09 7.20
N ILE A 264 -1.06 3.91 7.70
CA ILE A 264 -1.66 3.75 9.04
C ILE A 264 -0.88 2.79 9.96
N HIS A 265 0.19 2.19 9.47
CA HIS A 265 0.93 1.16 10.20
C HIS A 265 2.31 1.65 10.67
N PRO A 266 2.47 2.08 11.94
CA PRO A 266 3.75 2.61 12.45
C PRO A 266 4.91 1.62 12.42
N GLY A 267 4.63 0.31 12.37
CA GLY A 267 5.64 -0.73 12.26
C GLY A 267 6.24 -0.89 10.85
N THR A 268 5.76 -0.13 9.87
CA THR A 268 6.28 -0.18 8.49
C THR A 268 7.67 0.46 8.42
N TYR A 269 8.63 -0.25 7.83
CA TYR A 269 9.98 0.25 7.59
C TYR A 269 10.53 -0.32 6.28
N TYR A 270 11.55 0.34 5.74
CA TYR A 270 12.32 -0.13 4.60
C TYR A 270 13.76 -0.39 5.05
N GLU A 271 14.24 -1.61 4.81
CA GLU A 271 15.52 -2.09 5.34
C GLU A 271 16.73 -1.75 4.45
N ASP A 272 16.48 -1.44 3.15
CA ASP A 272 17.53 -1.22 2.16
C ASP A 272 17.68 0.28 1.80
N ASN A 273 18.66 0.59 0.94
CA ASN A 273 18.83 1.94 0.43
C ASN A 273 17.74 2.24 -0.63
N ILE A 274 17.09 3.39 -0.51
CA ILE A 274 16.07 3.84 -1.46
C ILE A 274 16.59 3.93 -2.89
N ASN A 275 17.86 4.31 -3.07
CA ASN A 275 18.48 4.49 -4.39
C ASN A 275 18.73 3.17 -5.12
N ASP A 276 18.81 2.05 -4.39
CA ASP A 276 19.06 0.74 -4.99
C ASP A 276 17.80 0.20 -5.69
N ASN A 277 16.62 0.44 -5.10
CA ASN A 277 15.34 0.05 -5.67
C ASN A 277 14.20 0.98 -5.20
N PRO A 278 14.02 2.14 -5.85
CA PRO A 278 12.97 3.10 -5.49
C PRO A 278 11.56 2.51 -5.57
N ASP A 279 11.35 1.58 -6.46
CA ASP A 279 10.10 0.87 -6.67
C ASP A 279 9.74 0.00 -5.47
N ARG A 280 10.69 -0.84 -5.04
CA ARG A 280 10.53 -1.67 -3.85
C ARG A 280 10.38 -0.81 -2.60
N TRP A 281 11.12 0.29 -2.50
CA TRP A 281 10.98 1.27 -1.43
C TRP A 281 9.55 1.81 -1.35
N SER A 282 9.03 2.38 -2.44
CA SER A 282 7.67 2.93 -2.53
C SER A 282 6.62 1.87 -2.16
N ASN A 283 6.72 0.69 -2.74
CA ASN A 283 5.84 -0.46 -2.49
C ASN A 283 5.97 -1.08 -1.08
N THR A 284 6.89 -0.60 -0.27
CA THR A 284 7.06 -1.03 1.12
C THR A 284 6.59 0.04 2.09
N ILE A 285 7.03 1.30 1.90
CA ILE A 285 6.82 2.35 2.91
C ILE A 285 5.46 3.03 2.84
N PHE A 286 4.67 2.81 1.80
CA PHE A 286 3.36 3.47 1.64
C PHE A 286 2.41 3.23 2.82
N GLY A 287 2.64 2.17 3.60
CA GLY A 287 1.89 1.86 4.81
C GLY A 287 2.30 2.65 6.05
N SER A 288 3.46 3.32 6.02
CA SER A 288 3.96 4.11 7.15
C SER A 288 3.20 5.43 7.27
N PRO A 289 2.78 5.85 8.48
CA PRO A 289 2.18 7.16 8.72
C PRO A 289 3.04 8.35 8.28
N LYS A 290 4.33 8.15 8.05
CA LYS A 290 5.23 9.16 7.51
C LYS A 290 4.92 9.58 6.08
N PHE A 291 4.23 8.75 5.32
CA PHE A 291 4.06 8.93 3.89
C PHE A 291 2.61 9.09 3.50
N LEU A 292 2.37 10.12 2.73
CA LEU A 292 1.14 10.32 1.96
C LEU A 292 1.40 9.92 0.52
N HIS A 293 0.49 9.22 -0.06
CA HIS A 293 0.59 8.55 -1.33
C HIS A 293 -0.49 9.07 -2.28
N PHE A 294 -0.10 9.63 -3.41
CA PHE A 294 -1.00 10.06 -4.48
C PHE A 294 -0.94 9.07 -5.65
N HIS A 295 -2.08 8.81 -6.25
CA HIS A 295 -2.22 8.05 -7.48
C HIS A 295 -2.53 9.02 -8.62
N THR A 296 -1.67 9.07 -9.62
CA THR A 296 -1.76 10.02 -10.71
C THR A 296 -1.54 9.35 -12.06
N CYS A 297 -1.77 10.07 -13.16
CA CYS A 297 -1.69 9.55 -14.52
C CYS A 297 -2.71 8.44 -14.77
N GLY A 298 -3.95 8.85 -15.02
CA GLY A 298 -5.12 8.00 -15.19
C GLY A 298 -6.16 8.19 -14.09
N ASP A 299 -7.35 7.73 -14.37
CA ASP A 299 -8.54 7.82 -13.51
C ASP A 299 -9.11 6.44 -13.16
N TYR A 300 -8.52 5.37 -13.67
CA TYR A 300 -8.80 4.02 -13.21
C TYR A 300 -8.04 3.77 -11.90
N ALA A 301 -8.74 3.27 -10.93
CA ALA A 301 -8.20 3.06 -9.58
C ALA A 301 -7.10 1.99 -9.57
N PRO A 302 -5.91 2.37 -9.15
CA PRO A 302 -5.40 3.73 -9.07
C PRO A 302 -4.67 4.13 -10.37
N GLY A 303 -4.38 5.42 -10.57
CA GLY A 303 -3.53 5.88 -11.68
C GLY A 303 -2.14 5.23 -11.69
N GLU A 304 -1.38 5.40 -12.77
CA GLU A 304 -0.15 4.64 -13.04
C GLU A 304 1.11 5.19 -12.36
N ILE A 305 1.14 6.49 -12.01
CA ILE A 305 2.30 7.15 -11.37
C ILE A 305 1.95 7.53 -9.94
N CYS A 306 2.85 7.20 -9.02
CA CYS A 306 2.72 7.51 -7.61
C CYS A 306 3.63 8.66 -7.18
N TRP A 307 3.10 9.56 -6.36
CA TRP A 307 3.88 10.53 -5.59
C TRP A 307 3.91 10.12 -4.13
N MET A 308 5.06 10.30 -3.50
CA MET A 308 5.24 10.05 -2.07
C MET A 308 5.59 11.37 -1.37
N VAL A 309 4.73 11.84 -0.47
CA VAL A 309 4.97 13.05 0.33
C VAL A 309 5.34 12.64 1.75
N GLU A 310 6.56 12.97 2.16
CA GLU A 310 7.10 12.59 3.47
C GLU A 310 6.77 13.65 4.54
N ASN A 311 6.57 13.19 5.78
CA ASN A 311 6.29 14.01 6.95
C ASN A 311 5.11 14.97 6.75
N HIS A 312 4.08 14.48 6.08
CA HIS A 312 2.86 15.24 5.82
C HIS A 312 2.03 15.46 7.10
N SER A 313 1.19 16.47 7.05
CA SER A 313 0.11 16.70 8.02
C SER A 313 -1.22 16.74 7.27
N ILE A 314 -2.24 16.07 7.82
CA ILE A 314 -3.62 16.09 7.30
C ILE A 314 -4.53 16.60 8.40
N TYR A 315 -5.22 17.70 8.12
CA TYR A 315 -6.21 18.33 9.01
C TYR A 315 -7.60 18.11 8.45
N ILE A 316 -8.55 17.82 9.32
CA ILE A 316 -9.99 17.76 9.04
C ILE A 316 -10.63 18.85 9.91
N ASP A 317 -11.22 19.87 9.28
CA ASP A 317 -11.76 21.04 9.97
C ASP A 317 -10.79 21.57 11.06
N GLU A 318 -9.54 21.85 10.66
CA GLU A 318 -8.43 22.34 11.50
C GLU A 318 -7.87 21.32 12.52
N LYS A 319 -8.49 20.15 12.69
CA LYS A 319 -8.05 19.14 13.65
C LYS A 319 -7.11 18.13 12.99
N PRO A 320 -5.87 17.93 13.43
CA PRO A 320 -4.94 17.03 12.76
C PRO A 320 -5.28 15.57 13.02
N LEU A 321 -5.41 14.79 11.94
CA LEU A 321 -5.44 13.32 11.97
C LEU A 321 -4.05 12.74 11.72
N TRP A 322 -3.21 13.38 10.85
CA TRP A 322 -1.76 13.20 10.79
C TRP A 322 -1.10 14.54 11.05
N LYS A 323 0.02 14.53 11.76
CA LYS A 323 0.85 15.71 11.99
C LYS A 323 2.32 15.34 11.88
N ASP A 324 3.03 15.99 10.95
CA ASP A 324 4.45 15.79 10.71
C ASP A 324 4.85 14.32 10.56
N GLY A 325 4.03 13.54 9.83
CA GLY A 325 4.23 12.11 9.60
C GLY A 325 3.82 11.20 10.77
N VAL A 326 3.15 11.73 11.78
CA VAL A 326 2.65 10.98 12.93
C VAL A 326 1.13 10.95 12.93
N LEU A 327 0.54 9.76 13.07
CA LEU A 327 -0.90 9.59 13.18
C LEU A 327 -1.38 9.95 14.59
N MET A 328 -2.24 10.99 14.67
CA MET A 328 -2.74 11.59 15.91
C MET A 328 -4.02 10.89 16.40
N PHE A 329 -3.93 9.57 16.64
CA PHE A 329 -5.08 8.71 16.93
C PHE A 329 -5.94 9.20 18.11
N ASN A 330 -5.36 9.92 19.07
CA ASN A 330 -6.07 10.47 20.23
C ASN A 330 -7.01 11.63 19.89
N ASN A 331 -6.82 12.26 18.73
CA ASN A 331 -7.60 13.43 18.37
C ASN A 331 -9.03 13.12 17.94
N PHE A 332 -9.30 11.91 17.50
CA PHE A 332 -10.64 11.49 17.06
C PHE A 332 -11.15 10.33 17.94
N GLU A 333 -12.42 10.35 18.24
CA GLU A 333 -13.04 9.35 19.10
C GLU A 333 -12.93 7.95 18.52
N GLU A 334 -13.18 7.80 17.22
CA GLU A 334 -13.17 6.52 16.51
C GLU A 334 -11.81 5.83 16.60
N THR A 335 -10.73 6.57 16.35
CA THR A 335 -9.37 6.01 16.40
C THR A 335 -8.90 5.79 17.83
N ARG A 336 -9.25 6.70 18.77
CA ARG A 336 -8.94 6.56 20.20
C ARG A 336 -9.61 5.34 20.80
N GLU A 337 -10.90 5.13 20.54
CA GLU A 337 -11.63 3.96 21.01
C GLU A 337 -11.08 2.67 20.42
N CYS A 338 -10.77 2.66 19.11
CA CYS A 338 -10.18 1.50 18.47
C CYS A 338 -8.83 1.13 19.11
N VAL A 339 -7.92 2.09 19.31
CA VAL A 339 -6.63 1.84 19.97
C VAL A 339 -6.81 1.36 21.40
N SER A 340 -7.81 1.88 22.14
CA SER A 340 -8.06 1.45 23.52
C SER A 340 -8.50 -0.02 23.64
N LYS A 341 -9.12 -0.58 22.62
CA LYS A 341 -9.62 -1.98 22.59
C LYS A 341 -8.52 -3.00 22.28
N TRP A 342 -7.45 -2.59 21.57
CA TRP A 342 -6.47 -3.51 21.04
C TRP A 342 -5.08 -3.26 21.63
N VAL A 343 -4.56 -4.24 22.39
CA VAL A 343 -3.19 -4.17 22.96
C VAL A 343 -2.14 -4.01 21.87
N ASP A 344 -2.28 -4.71 20.75
CA ASP A 344 -1.35 -4.61 19.61
C ASP A 344 -1.29 -3.18 19.04
N LEU A 345 -2.42 -2.46 18.98
CA LEU A 345 -2.44 -1.06 18.55
C LEU A 345 -1.79 -0.13 19.58
N GLN A 346 -2.02 -0.37 20.87
CA GLN A 346 -1.34 0.39 21.93
C GLN A 346 0.18 0.22 21.85
N GLU A 347 0.65 -0.99 21.55
CA GLU A 347 2.08 -1.29 21.42
C GLU A 347 2.75 -0.59 20.23
N ILE A 348 2.04 -0.33 19.14
CA ILE A 348 2.60 0.33 17.96
C ILE A 348 2.40 1.85 17.96
N PHE A 349 1.40 2.38 18.67
CA PHE A 349 1.11 3.80 18.71
C PHE A 349 1.60 4.52 19.97
N ILE A 350 1.73 3.83 21.11
CA ILE A 350 2.03 4.45 22.41
C ILE A 350 3.44 4.13 22.90
N LYS A 351 3.99 2.97 22.54
CA LYS A 351 5.32 2.49 22.94
C LYS A 351 6.34 2.61 21.83
#